data_ccff1b9e5dc6cbdcd190267952ecbb6f
#
_entry.id   ccff1b9e5dc6cbdcd190267952ecbb6f
#
_cell.length_a   1.000
_cell.length_b   1.000
_cell.length_c   1.000
_cell.angle_alpha   90.00
_cell.angle_beta   90.00
_cell.angle_gamma   90.00
#
_symmetry.space_group_name_H-M   'P 1'
#
loop_
_entity.id
_entity.type
_entity.pdbx_description
1 polymer ?
#
loop_
_entity_poly.entity_id
_entity_poly.type
_entity_poly.pdbx_seq_one_letter_code
_entity_poly.pdbx_strand_id
1 'polypeptide(L)'
;MELTLQFKEIHCCETTEKVVLTHEETLETVIPEYCPDIARIVDTAGQLRVREKKLSGGRLMVTGTVRVNVLYTSGERSGLRSVAVSVPFTCSVEDPRLIGCRTVCVCGRLPLVDARAVNARKLYVRVMPEFEVEGVADPQRKLCSGVDSDVDVQVREEQLSEKVLTAVLEREFTWNQEFDAGKQGRIPEEILLDRVNLRATECQRIGPKLVVKGEADVSLLYRSQEQELCSTETLLPFSQIVDAADFPEDTEFQAELGVIDSDIRLLRGETGPKFGITVRMVTGIKAYCLLSLSYIKDMYSTTYEMDTAYQDILLPVCTPPEVVQSEAVQQLEFGQGEPFACLTGVENSGAATVSEGNGTTVKTNLRLKILYLDETGAPMVTERVMEVEAHTLDIPRSVRVVCRPPEMKMLPGSCQVKIPVDFFCDRRRSRKVETIREATPGAAVSREMPSLILRRIAGREDLWNVAKQYHTKETLIRSVNDLEEGSPLPEGMLLIPRERG
;
A
#
# COMPACT_ATOMS: atom_id res chain seq x y z
N MET A 1 -40.53 23.99 -23.25
CA MET A 1 -39.63 24.22 -22.11
C MET A 1 -38.66 23.06 -22.08
N GLU A 2 -37.45 23.32 -22.42
CA GLU A 2 -36.37 22.32 -22.32
C GLU A 2 -35.41 22.77 -21.24
N LEU A 3 -35.06 21.85 -20.34
CA LEU A 3 -34.02 22.01 -19.36
C LEU A 3 -33.12 20.75 -19.45
N THR A 4 -31.87 20.96 -19.73
CA THR A 4 -30.90 19.87 -19.89
C THR A 4 -29.74 20.08 -18.89
N LEU A 5 -29.51 19.08 -18.05
CA LEU A 5 -28.37 19.06 -17.13
C LEU A 5 -27.14 18.51 -17.82
N GLN A 6 -26.02 19.17 -17.60
CA GLN A 6 -24.70 18.70 -18.03
C GLN A 6 -23.98 18.07 -16.86
N PHE A 7 -23.33 16.92 -17.12
CA PHE A 7 -22.61 16.18 -16.09
C PHE A 7 -21.14 16.01 -16.44
N LYS A 8 -20.30 16.19 -15.44
CA LYS A 8 -18.87 15.87 -15.54
C LYS A 8 -18.57 14.57 -14.82
N GLU A 9 -17.91 13.64 -15.50
CA GLU A 9 -17.45 12.39 -14.90
C GLU A 9 -16.22 12.63 -14.04
N ILE A 10 -16.19 11.94 -12.91
CA ILE A 10 -15.08 11.98 -11.95
C ILE A 10 -14.44 10.60 -11.91
N HIS A 11 -13.13 10.54 -12.19
CA HIS A 11 -12.31 9.36 -12.03
C HIS A 11 -11.64 9.39 -10.67
N CYS A 12 -12.10 8.49 -9.79
CA CYS A 12 -11.61 8.38 -8.44
C CYS A 12 -11.72 6.93 -7.97
N CYS A 13 -10.56 6.28 -7.82
CA CYS A 13 -10.50 4.92 -7.35
C CYS A 13 -10.91 4.81 -5.88
N GLU A 14 -11.67 3.78 -5.58
CA GLU A 14 -11.93 3.32 -4.22
C GLU A 14 -11.16 2.06 -3.94
N THR A 15 -10.67 1.94 -2.73
CA THR A 15 -10.10 0.68 -2.29
C THR A 15 -10.95 0.07 -1.19
N THR A 16 -11.08 -1.24 -1.23
CA THR A 16 -11.85 -2.00 -0.23
C THR A 16 -11.15 -2.04 1.12
N GLU A 17 -11.84 -2.52 2.14
CA GLU A 17 -11.16 -3.02 3.33
C GLU A 17 -10.34 -4.26 2.99
N LYS A 18 -9.28 -4.50 3.75
CA LYS A 18 -8.40 -5.64 3.52
C LYS A 18 -9.12 -6.97 3.71
N VAL A 19 -8.92 -7.86 2.77
CA VAL A 19 -9.31 -9.28 2.85
C VAL A 19 -8.05 -10.08 3.17
N VAL A 20 -8.10 -10.95 4.17
CA VAL A 20 -6.98 -11.82 4.50
C VAL A 20 -7.25 -13.22 3.95
N LEU A 21 -6.30 -13.75 3.20
CA LEU A 21 -6.31 -15.08 2.63
C LEU A 21 -5.14 -15.88 3.20
N THR A 22 -5.42 -16.90 3.98
CA THR A 22 -4.40 -17.82 4.52
C THR A 22 -4.54 -19.18 3.87
N HIS A 23 -3.43 -19.79 3.51
CA HIS A 23 -3.38 -21.09 2.88
C HIS A 23 -2.25 -21.94 3.47
N GLU A 24 -2.45 -23.23 3.56
CA GLU A 24 -1.44 -24.17 4.04
C GLU A 24 -1.12 -25.18 2.95
N GLU A 25 0.17 -25.36 2.67
CA GLU A 25 0.67 -26.38 1.76
C GLU A 25 1.74 -27.23 2.41
N THR A 26 1.73 -28.50 2.03
CA THR A 26 2.69 -29.48 2.48
C THR A 26 3.30 -30.23 1.32
N LEU A 27 4.58 -30.58 1.42
CA LEU A 27 5.28 -31.34 0.40
C LEU A 27 6.23 -32.35 1.04
N GLU A 28 6.12 -33.60 0.61
CA GLU A 28 7.13 -34.61 0.86
C GLU A 28 8.06 -34.72 -0.35
N THR A 29 9.37 -34.67 -0.12
CA THR A 29 10.37 -34.73 -1.20
C THR A 29 11.62 -35.45 -0.76
N VAL A 30 12.33 -36.05 -1.73
CA VAL A 30 13.63 -36.66 -1.51
C VAL A 30 14.71 -35.66 -1.88
N ILE A 31 15.75 -35.52 -1.05
CA ILE A 31 16.87 -34.64 -1.35
C ILE A 31 17.69 -35.19 -2.53
N PRO A 32 18.25 -34.30 -3.39
CA PRO A 32 19.05 -34.71 -4.55
C PRO A 32 20.23 -35.63 -4.16
N GLU A 33 20.62 -36.53 -5.05
CA GLU A 33 21.69 -37.52 -4.78
C GLU A 33 23.05 -36.91 -4.41
N TYR A 34 23.33 -35.69 -4.95
CA TYR A 34 24.57 -34.97 -4.64
C TYR A 34 24.60 -34.35 -3.23
N CYS A 35 23.41 -34.25 -2.58
CA CYS A 35 23.35 -33.80 -1.21
C CYS A 35 23.72 -34.94 -0.23
N PRO A 36 24.56 -34.69 0.78
CA PRO A 36 24.83 -35.66 1.83
C PRO A 36 23.60 -35.89 2.71
N ASP A 37 23.55 -37.04 3.38
CA ASP A 37 22.47 -37.44 4.25
C ASP A 37 22.24 -36.47 5.40
N ILE A 38 20.98 -36.18 5.70
CA ILE A 38 20.56 -35.30 6.78
C ILE A 38 20.72 -35.98 8.12
N ALA A 39 21.57 -35.43 8.98
CA ALA A 39 21.62 -35.84 10.39
C ALA A 39 20.73 -34.99 11.28
N ARG A 40 20.77 -33.68 11.09
CA ARG A 40 19.92 -32.71 11.86
C ARG A 40 19.62 -31.50 11.03
N ILE A 41 18.34 -31.08 11.00
CA ILE A 41 17.93 -29.78 10.47
C ILE A 41 18.28 -28.71 11.49
N VAL A 42 18.92 -27.63 11.02
CA VAL A 42 19.36 -26.49 11.82
C VAL A 42 18.38 -25.35 11.71
N ASP A 43 17.97 -25.00 10.48
CA ASP A 43 17.01 -23.94 10.21
C ASP A 43 16.25 -24.17 8.92
N THR A 44 15.11 -23.49 8.80
CA THR A 44 14.31 -23.40 7.58
C THR A 44 13.99 -21.95 7.30
N ALA A 45 14.34 -21.49 6.10
CA ALA A 45 13.99 -20.14 5.62
C ALA A 45 13.16 -20.24 4.35
N GLY A 46 12.08 -19.45 4.26
CA GLY A 46 11.18 -19.43 3.12
C GLY A 46 11.19 -18.09 2.40
N GLN A 47 11.03 -18.15 1.08
CA GLN A 47 10.78 -16.98 0.23
C GLN A 47 9.48 -17.19 -0.53
N LEU A 48 8.52 -16.31 -0.31
CA LEU A 48 7.23 -16.33 -1.01
C LEU A 48 7.40 -15.68 -2.40
N ARG A 49 6.99 -16.40 -3.44
CA ARG A 49 7.06 -15.97 -4.83
C ARG A 49 5.67 -16.05 -5.45
N VAL A 50 5.03 -14.91 -5.64
CA VAL A 50 3.72 -14.80 -6.30
C VAL A 50 3.95 -14.75 -7.81
N ARG A 51 3.40 -15.72 -8.53
CA ARG A 51 3.53 -15.81 -9.98
C ARG A 51 2.39 -15.11 -10.69
N GLU A 52 1.18 -15.32 -10.23
CA GLU A 52 -0.02 -14.80 -10.87
C GLU A 52 -1.11 -14.49 -9.82
N LYS A 53 -1.87 -13.43 -10.09
CA LYS A 53 -3.10 -13.09 -9.38
C LYS A 53 -4.20 -12.81 -10.39
N LYS A 54 -5.33 -13.48 -10.26
CA LYS A 54 -6.46 -13.40 -11.17
C LYS A 54 -7.74 -13.09 -10.39
N LEU A 55 -8.31 -11.92 -10.69
CA LEU A 55 -9.59 -11.49 -10.13
C LEU A 55 -10.69 -11.69 -11.16
N SER A 56 -11.80 -12.33 -10.76
CA SER A 56 -12.97 -12.51 -11.59
C SER A 56 -14.23 -12.65 -10.74
N GLY A 57 -15.20 -11.74 -10.91
CA GLY A 57 -16.52 -11.83 -10.26
C GLY A 57 -16.50 -11.84 -8.73
N GLY A 58 -15.52 -11.17 -8.10
CA GLY A 58 -15.34 -11.18 -6.63
C GLY A 58 -14.51 -12.35 -6.10
N ARG A 59 -14.07 -13.26 -6.98
CA ARG A 59 -13.15 -14.34 -6.64
C ARG A 59 -11.74 -13.99 -7.06
N LEU A 60 -10.84 -13.98 -6.10
CA LEU A 60 -9.39 -13.83 -6.32
C LEU A 60 -8.73 -15.20 -6.24
N MET A 61 -7.88 -15.51 -7.22
CA MET A 61 -6.98 -16.65 -7.22
C MET A 61 -5.55 -16.13 -7.22
N VAL A 62 -4.71 -16.65 -6.33
CA VAL A 62 -3.27 -16.36 -6.22
C VAL A 62 -2.51 -17.64 -6.40
N THR A 63 -1.56 -17.67 -7.33
CA THR A 63 -0.71 -18.82 -7.59
C THR A 63 0.75 -18.44 -7.45
N GLY A 64 1.56 -19.37 -6.99
CA GLY A 64 2.98 -19.13 -6.81
C GLY A 64 3.75 -20.32 -6.28
N THR A 65 4.90 -20.05 -5.73
CA THR A 65 5.75 -21.04 -5.07
C THR A 65 6.36 -20.44 -3.81
N VAL A 66 6.53 -21.26 -2.80
CA VAL A 66 7.43 -20.96 -1.68
C VAL A 66 8.74 -21.69 -1.90
N ARG A 67 9.81 -20.94 -2.09
CA ARG A 67 11.16 -21.54 -2.08
C ARG A 67 11.60 -21.68 -0.63
N VAL A 68 11.82 -22.90 -0.20
CA VAL A 68 12.26 -23.23 1.16
C VAL A 68 13.72 -23.69 1.11
N ASN A 69 14.60 -22.98 1.79
CA ASN A 69 15.97 -23.37 2.02
C ASN A 69 16.05 -24.07 3.39
N VAL A 70 16.44 -25.33 3.38
CA VAL A 70 16.63 -26.15 4.59
C VAL A 70 18.11 -26.21 4.89
N LEU A 71 18.52 -25.61 6.00
CA LEU A 71 19.89 -25.69 6.52
C LEU A 71 20.01 -26.91 7.43
N TYR A 72 20.99 -27.76 7.19
CA TYR A 72 21.18 -28.99 7.93
C TYR A 72 22.63 -29.39 8.13
N THR A 73 22.90 -30.25 9.09
CA THR A 73 24.17 -30.90 9.29
C THR A 73 24.12 -32.35 8.78
N SER A 74 25.22 -32.83 8.22
CA SER A 74 25.39 -34.21 7.78
C SER A 74 26.23 -35.01 8.81
N GLY A 75 25.93 -36.28 8.97
CA GLY A 75 26.74 -37.17 9.83
C GLY A 75 28.13 -37.51 9.27
N GLU A 76 28.26 -37.45 7.95
CA GLU A 76 29.53 -37.86 7.26
C GLU A 76 30.48 -36.69 7.00
N ARG A 77 29.98 -35.48 6.91
CA ARG A 77 30.76 -34.27 6.60
C ARG A 77 30.49 -33.19 7.63
N SER A 78 31.55 -32.67 8.22
CA SER A 78 31.43 -31.53 9.11
C SER A 78 30.90 -30.27 8.39
N GLY A 79 30.21 -29.42 9.10
CA GLY A 79 29.72 -28.13 8.63
C GLY A 79 28.25 -28.11 8.17
N LEU A 80 27.76 -26.89 7.96
CA LEU A 80 26.42 -26.60 7.53
C LEU A 80 26.24 -26.86 6.03
N ARG A 81 25.08 -27.40 5.65
CA ARG A 81 24.68 -27.67 4.27
C ARG A 81 23.33 -27.04 4.01
N SER A 82 22.97 -26.90 2.75
CA SER A 82 21.67 -26.38 2.33
C SER A 82 21.05 -27.23 1.24
N VAL A 83 19.75 -27.37 1.29
CA VAL A 83 18.96 -27.89 0.17
C VAL A 83 17.74 -26.99 -0.05
N ALA A 84 17.51 -26.62 -1.31
CA ALA A 84 16.36 -25.80 -1.69
C ALA A 84 15.22 -26.69 -2.19
N VAL A 85 14.01 -26.45 -1.65
CA VAL A 85 12.77 -27.12 -2.03
C VAL A 85 11.78 -26.08 -2.49
N SER A 86 11.09 -26.33 -3.61
CA SER A 86 10.03 -25.45 -4.13
C SER A 86 8.67 -26.08 -3.86
N VAL A 87 7.85 -25.40 -3.05
CA VAL A 87 6.49 -25.81 -2.71
C VAL A 87 5.51 -24.94 -3.52
N PRO A 88 4.86 -25.49 -4.58
CA PRO A 88 3.87 -24.75 -5.33
C PRO A 88 2.60 -24.59 -4.51
N PHE A 89 1.90 -23.47 -4.67
CA PHE A 89 0.61 -23.23 -4.05
C PHE A 89 -0.39 -22.61 -5.04
N THR A 90 -1.66 -22.89 -4.79
CA THR A 90 -2.79 -22.22 -5.44
C THR A 90 -3.86 -22.00 -4.39
N CYS A 91 -4.11 -20.73 -4.09
CA CYS A 91 -5.14 -20.38 -3.12
C CYS A 91 -6.16 -19.43 -3.73
N SER A 92 -7.38 -19.44 -3.20
CA SER A 92 -8.43 -18.55 -3.67
C SER A 92 -9.31 -18.10 -2.52
N VAL A 93 -9.84 -16.90 -2.66
CA VAL A 93 -10.85 -16.33 -1.78
C VAL A 93 -11.98 -15.75 -2.62
N GLU A 94 -13.20 -15.92 -2.16
CA GLU A 94 -14.40 -15.28 -2.71
C GLU A 94 -14.94 -14.34 -1.64
N ASP A 95 -14.99 -13.05 -1.97
CA ASP A 95 -15.40 -12.03 -1.01
C ASP A 95 -16.24 -10.95 -1.71
N PRO A 96 -17.44 -10.61 -1.16
CA PRO A 96 -18.30 -9.59 -1.73
C PRO A 96 -17.62 -8.23 -1.92
N ARG A 97 -16.64 -7.89 -1.09
CA ARG A 97 -15.87 -6.63 -1.18
C ARG A 97 -15.04 -6.53 -2.46
N LEU A 98 -14.73 -7.65 -3.10
CA LEU A 98 -13.97 -7.69 -4.35
C LEU A 98 -14.86 -7.63 -5.61
N ILE A 99 -16.19 -7.66 -5.45
CA ILE A 99 -17.12 -7.53 -6.57
C ILE A 99 -17.02 -6.11 -7.13
N GLY A 100 -16.89 -5.99 -8.45
CA GLY A 100 -16.74 -4.70 -9.15
C GLY A 100 -15.35 -4.08 -9.09
N CYS A 101 -14.39 -4.70 -8.38
CA CYS A 101 -13.00 -4.26 -8.43
C CYS A 101 -12.38 -4.57 -9.78
N ARG A 102 -11.58 -3.62 -10.30
CA ARG A 102 -10.83 -3.75 -11.56
C ARG A 102 -9.51 -4.48 -11.37
N THR A 103 -8.88 -4.28 -10.21
CA THR A 103 -7.59 -4.88 -9.86
C THR A 103 -7.50 -5.06 -8.34
N VAL A 104 -6.45 -5.73 -7.89
CA VAL A 104 -6.15 -5.96 -6.48
C VAL A 104 -4.69 -5.65 -6.18
N CYS A 105 -4.44 -5.02 -5.04
CA CYS A 105 -3.12 -4.97 -4.43
C CYS A 105 -3.01 -6.18 -3.49
N VAL A 106 -1.95 -6.96 -3.64
CA VAL A 106 -1.72 -8.17 -2.84
C VAL A 106 -0.37 -8.05 -2.15
N CYS A 107 -0.38 -8.08 -0.83
CA CYS A 107 0.82 -8.13 0.00
C CYS A 107 0.91 -9.51 0.65
N GLY A 108 1.93 -10.29 0.31
CA GLY A 108 2.12 -11.63 0.84
C GLY A 108 3.12 -11.67 1.99
N ARG A 109 2.88 -12.54 2.96
CA ARG A 109 3.81 -12.88 4.03
C ARG A 109 3.82 -14.38 4.28
N LEU A 110 4.81 -14.88 5.01
CA LEU A 110 5.02 -16.29 5.22
C LEU A 110 5.17 -16.58 6.72
N PRO A 111 4.08 -16.58 7.50
CA PRO A 111 4.12 -16.71 8.96
C PRO A 111 4.60 -18.08 9.45
N LEU A 112 4.58 -19.11 8.59
CA LEU A 112 5.09 -20.44 8.93
C LEU A 112 5.86 -21.04 7.78
N VAL A 113 7.09 -21.46 8.08
CA VAL A 113 7.93 -22.35 7.25
C VAL A 113 8.56 -23.36 8.19
N ASP A 114 8.24 -24.63 7.99
CA ASP A 114 8.78 -25.72 8.79
C ASP A 114 9.24 -26.85 7.88
N ALA A 115 10.33 -27.52 8.23
CA ALA A 115 10.77 -28.72 7.56
C ALA A 115 11.27 -29.75 8.59
N ARG A 116 10.90 -31.01 8.35
CA ARG A 116 11.30 -32.15 9.18
C ARG A 116 11.90 -33.24 8.34
N ALA A 117 12.94 -33.86 8.84
CA ALA A 117 13.47 -35.06 8.24
C ALA A 117 12.59 -36.26 8.58
N VAL A 118 11.98 -36.88 7.57
CA VAL A 118 11.26 -38.14 7.70
C VAL A 118 12.26 -39.29 7.85
N ASN A 119 13.37 -39.18 7.11
CA ASN A 119 14.57 -40.01 7.23
C ASN A 119 15.77 -39.21 6.69
N ALA A 120 16.94 -39.82 6.65
CA ALA A 120 18.17 -39.15 6.19
C ALA A 120 18.10 -38.58 4.77
N ARG A 121 17.18 -39.07 3.91
CA ARG A 121 17.02 -38.65 2.50
C ARG A 121 15.68 -38.00 2.17
N LYS A 122 14.74 -38.01 3.10
CA LYS A 122 13.37 -37.54 2.82
C LYS A 122 12.96 -36.42 3.77
N LEU A 123 12.50 -35.33 3.19
CA LEU A 123 11.98 -34.15 3.88
C LEU A 123 10.46 -34.10 3.79
N TYR A 124 9.82 -33.67 4.87
CA TYR A 124 8.46 -33.14 4.92
C TYR A 124 8.54 -31.65 5.15
N VAL A 125 7.99 -30.87 4.24
CA VAL A 125 8.00 -29.40 4.28
C VAL A 125 6.56 -28.90 4.41
N ARG A 126 6.35 -27.94 5.30
CA ARG A 126 5.06 -27.28 5.55
C ARG A 126 5.24 -25.78 5.46
N VAL A 127 4.38 -25.12 4.68
CA VAL A 127 4.40 -23.67 4.50
C VAL A 127 3.00 -23.11 4.63
N MET A 128 2.90 -21.88 5.12
CA MET A 128 1.62 -21.17 5.26
C MET A 128 1.72 -19.77 4.67
N PRO A 129 1.55 -19.62 3.35
CA PRO A 129 1.44 -18.29 2.75
C PRO A 129 0.16 -17.59 3.21
N GLU A 130 0.28 -16.32 3.53
CA GLU A 130 -0.82 -15.45 3.90
C GLU A 130 -0.76 -14.17 3.07
N PHE A 131 -1.92 -13.72 2.59
CA PHE A 131 -2.04 -12.56 1.72
C PHE A 131 -3.02 -11.56 2.30
N GLU A 132 -2.60 -10.31 2.42
CA GLU A 132 -3.49 -9.18 2.60
C GLU A 132 -3.85 -8.63 1.22
N VAL A 133 -5.14 -8.60 0.92
CA VAL A 133 -5.69 -8.21 -0.38
C VAL A 133 -6.53 -6.96 -0.22
N GLU A 134 -6.23 -5.93 -1.00
CA GLU A 134 -7.02 -4.71 -1.12
C GLU A 134 -7.55 -4.61 -2.55
N GLY A 135 -8.87 -4.66 -2.73
CA GLY A 135 -9.52 -4.47 -4.02
C GLY A 135 -9.50 -2.99 -4.43
N VAL A 136 -9.37 -2.72 -5.73
CA VAL A 136 -9.43 -1.37 -6.31
C VAL A 136 -10.56 -1.31 -7.30
N ALA A 137 -11.58 -0.50 -7.00
CA ALA A 137 -12.71 -0.20 -7.87
C ALA A 137 -12.61 1.24 -8.39
N ASP A 138 -13.20 1.48 -9.56
CA ASP A 138 -13.34 2.82 -10.16
C ASP A 138 -14.82 3.04 -10.49
N PRO A 139 -15.67 3.31 -9.48
CA PRO A 139 -17.07 3.52 -9.70
C PRO A 139 -17.31 4.83 -10.48
N GLN A 140 -18.22 4.76 -11.45
CA GLN A 140 -18.59 5.96 -12.21
C GLN A 140 -19.34 6.94 -11.30
N ARG A 141 -18.81 8.13 -11.17
CA ARG A 141 -19.42 9.25 -10.44
C ARG A 141 -19.62 10.41 -11.38
N LYS A 142 -20.77 11.08 -11.27
CA LYS A 142 -21.13 12.23 -12.12
C LYS A 142 -21.62 13.37 -11.25
N LEU A 143 -21.02 14.55 -11.40
CA LEU A 143 -21.49 15.79 -10.78
C LEU A 143 -22.16 16.66 -11.84
N CYS A 144 -23.27 17.30 -11.47
CA CYS A 144 -23.90 18.29 -12.32
C CYS A 144 -22.96 19.49 -12.45
N SER A 145 -22.48 19.76 -13.67
CA SER A 145 -21.50 20.81 -13.97
C SER A 145 -22.07 21.99 -14.73
N GLY A 146 -23.28 21.87 -15.24
CA GLY A 146 -23.94 22.92 -16.01
C GLY A 146 -25.41 22.64 -16.21
N VAL A 147 -26.12 23.67 -16.60
CA VAL A 147 -27.52 23.62 -17.01
C VAL A 147 -27.71 24.46 -18.28
N ASP A 148 -28.39 23.88 -19.25
CA ASP A 148 -28.88 24.58 -20.44
C ASP A 148 -30.39 24.63 -20.38
N SER A 149 -30.97 25.83 -20.46
CA SER A 149 -32.39 26.03 -20.20
C SER A 149 -32.94 27.25 -20.93
N ASP A 150 -34.14 27.07 -21.51
CA ASP A 150 -34.96 28.18 -22.09
C ASP A 150 -35.65 29.06 -21.02
N VAL A 151 -35.59 28.65 -19.73
CA VAL A 151 -36.19 29.39 -18.62
C VAL A 151 -35.10 30.00 -17.75
N ASP A 152 -35.44 31.10 -17.04
CA ASP A 152 -34.48 31.73 -16.11
C ASP A 152 -34.23 30.81 -14.91
N VAL A 153 -32.99 30.28 -14.82
CA VAL A 153 -32.54 29.37 -13.76
C VAL A 153 -31.41 30.02 -12.99
N GLN A 154 -31.56 30.05 -11.68
CA GLN A 154 -30.49 30.43 -10.76
C GLN A 154 -29.80 29.17 -10.27
N VAL A 155 -28.45 29.16 -10.28
CA VAL A 155 -27.64 28.02 -9.86
C VAL A 155 -26.73 28.42 -8.71
N ARG A 156 -26.59 27.50 -7.75
CA ARG A 156 -25.62 27.59 -6.67
C ARG A 156 -24.48 26.64 -6.97
N GLU A 157 -23.34 27.22 -7.31
CA GLU A 157 -22.14 26.46 -7.56
C GLU A 157 -21.30 26.28 -6.28
N GLU A 158 -20.63 25.16 -6.19
CA GLU A 158 -19.65 24.87 -5.14
C GLU A 158 -18.35 24.36 -5.76
N GLN A 159 -17.23 24.75 -5.16
CA GLN A 159 -15.92 24.31 -5.61
C GLN A 159 -15.52 23.05 -4.87
N LEU A 160 -15.10 22.03 -5.62
CA LEU A 160 -14.51 20.82 -5.12
C LEU A 160 -13.00 20.86 -5.39
N SER A 161 -12.19 20.72 -4.32
CA SER A 161 -10.73 20.62 -4.42
C SER A 161 -10.27 19.60 -3.42
N GLU A 162 -10.04 18.36 -3.89
CA GLU A 162 -9.66 17.23 -3.04
C GLU A 162 -8.62 16.36 -3.74
N LYS A 163 -7.67 15.84 -2.95
CA LYS A 163 -6.71 14.86 -3.45
C LYS A 163 -7.34 13.47 -3.44
N VAL A 164 -7.30 12.80 -4.59
CA VAL A 164 -7.94 11.49 -4.80
C VAL A 164 -6.97 10.50 -5.46
N LEU A 165 -7.18 9.21 -5.20
CA LEU A 165 -6.48 8.14 -5.91
C LEU A 165 -7.11 7.98 -7.29
N THR A 166 -6.38 8.27 -8.36
CA THR A 166 -6.89 8.22 -9.74
C THR A 166 -6.55 6.94 -10.47
N ALA A 167 -5.42 6.31 -10.13
CA ALA A 167 -5.01 5.07 -10.75
C ALA A 167 -4.13 4.22 -9.85
N VAL A 168 -4.22 2.90 -10.08
CA VAL A 168 -3.28 1.90 -9.56
C VAL A 168 -2.74 1.11 -10.74
N LEU A 169 -1.42 1.11 -10.90
CA LEU A 169 -0.72 0.47 -12.00
C LEU A 169 0.24 -0.59 -11.45
N GLU A 170 0.52 -1.61 -12.24
CA GLU A 170 1.57 -2.59 -11.97
C GLU A 170 2.48 -2.74 -13.18
N ARG A 171 3.77 -2.85 -12.93
CA ARG A 171 4.79 -3.08 -13.97
C ARG A 171 5.81 -4.09 -13.47
N GLU A 172 6.13 -5.05 -14.31
CA GLU A 172 7.18 -6.03 -14.04
C GLU A 172 8.49 -5.58 -14.66
N PHE A 173 9.57 -5.82 -13.95
CA PHE A 173 10.94 -5.53 -14.38
C PHE A 173 11.86 -6.69 -14.04
N THR A 174 12.93 -6.81 -14.84
CA THR A 174 14.06 -7.67 -14.52
C THR A 174 15.30 -6.81 -14.36
N TRP A 175 15.99 -7.00 -13.26
CA TRP A 175 17.21 -6.29 -12.92
C TRP A 175 18.34 -7.26 -12.65
N ASN A 176 19.52 -6.97 -13.18
CA ASN A 176 20.72 -7.78 -13.03
C ASN A 176 21.87 -6.92 -12.57
N GLN A 177 22.67 -7.42 -11.64
CA GLN A 177 23.89 -6.76 -11.17
C GLN A 177 24.91 -7.77 -10.69
N GLU A 178 26.19 -7.38 -10.73
CA GLU A 178 27.29 -8.09 -10.09
C GLU A 178 27.80 -7.30 -8.88
N PHE A 179 28.22 -8.01 -7.85
CA PHE A 179 28.85 -7.41 -6.68
C PHE A 179 29.94 -8.33 -6.11
N ASP A 180 30.86 -7.73 -5.35
CA ASP A 180 32.01 -8.46 -4.85
C ASP A 180 31.62 -9.51 -3.80
N ALA A 181 32.30 -10.67 -3.85
CA ALA A 181 32.02 -11.83 -3.01
C ALA A 181 32.61 -11.73 -1.60
N GLY A 182 32.76 -10.55 -1.03
CA GLY A 182 33.12 -10.36 0.37
C GLY A 182 34.44 -9.62 0.63
N LYS A 183 34.48 -8.98 1.79
CA LYS A 183 35.52 -8.02 2.20
C LYS A 183 36.82 -8.64 2.76
N GLN A 184 37.00 -9.98 2.82
CA GLN A 184 38.08 -10.56 3.64
C GLN A 184 38.92 -11.66 2.98
N GLY A 185 38.97 -11.70 1.65
CA GLY A 185 39.84 -12.68 0.97
C GLY A 185 39.38 -14.14 1.05
N ARG A 186 38.22 -14.41 1.65
CA ARG A 186 37.61 -15.73 1.71
C ARG A 186 36.85 -16.01 0.42
N ILE A 187 37.31 -17.02 -0.30
CA ILE A 187 36.70 -17.38 -1.60
C ILE A 187 35.47 -18.23 -1.38
N PRO A 188 34.25 -17.76 -1.83
CA PRO A 188 33.03 -18.53 -1.71
C PRO A 188 33.09 -19.83 -2.52
N GLU A 189 32.58 -20.92 -1.95
CA GLU A 189 32.41 -22.20 -2.60
C GLU A 189 30.96 -22.53 -2.90
N GLU A 190 30.09 -22.29 -1.91
CA GLU A 190 28.67 -22.65 -1.96
C GLU A 190 27.80 -21.62 -1.23
N ILE A 191 26.74 -21.16 -1.87
CA ILE A 191 25.70 -20.31 -1.24
C ILE A 191 24.75 -21.24 -0.48
N LEU A 192 24.61 -21.03 0.83
CA LEU A 192 23.76 -21.83 1.71
C LEU A 192 22.37 -21.20 1.88
N LEU A 193 22.32 -19.86 1.98
CA LEU A 193 21.08 -19.11 2.11
C LEU A 193 21.21 -17.77 1.40
N ASP A 194 20.22 -17.40 0.66
CA ASP A 194 20.08 -16.08 0.05
C ASP A 194 18.77 -15.41 0.47
N ARG A 195 18.80 -14.11 0.66
CA ARG A 195 17.62 -13.29 0.92
C ARG A 195 17.72 -12.00 0.15
N VAL A 196 16.65 -11.63 -0.53
CA VAL A 196 16.54 -10.39 -1.29
C VAL A 196 15.25 -9.68 -0.88
N ASN A 197 15.39 -8.46 -0.34
CA ASN A 197 14.28 -7.55 -0.06
C ASN A 197 14.40 -6.32 -0.93
N LEU A 198 13.28 -5.80 -1.41
CA LEU A 198 13.26 -4.61 -2.26
C LEU A 198 12.56 -3.47 -1.52
N ARG A 199 13.12 -2.27 -1.65
CA ARG A 199 12.56 -1.06 -1.10
C ARG A 199 12.62 0.08 -2.11
N ALA A 200 11.49 0.74 -2.37
CA ALA A 200 11.49 2.01 -3.10
C ALA A 200 12.02 3.12 -2.18
N THR A 201 12.99 3.88 -2.67
CA THR A 201 13.59 5.01 -1.94
C THR A 201 13.08 6.34 -2.45
N GLU A 202 12.76 6.42 -3.73
CA GLU A 202 12.29 7.63 -4.37
C GLU A 202 11.36 7.28 -5.54
N CYS A 203 10.31 8.07 -5.70
CA CYS A 203 9.39 7.97 -6.83
C CYS A 203 9.15 9.39 -7.36
N GLN A 204 9.85 9.77 -8.43
CA GLN A 204 9.84 11.13 -8.94
C GLN A 204 9.45 11.19 -10.41
N ARG A 205 8.55 12.11 -10.75
CA ARG A 205 8.21 12.42 -12.13
C ARG A 205 9.26 13.33 -12.76
N ILE A 206 9.72 12.97 -13.96
CA ILE A 206 10.62 13.78 -14.79
C ILE A 206 10.00 13.85 -16.19
N GLY A 207 9.34 14.98 -16.49
CA GLY A 207 8.56 15.15 -17.72
C GLY A 207 7.46 14.07 -17.86
N PRO A 208 7.39 13.34 -19.00
CA PRO A 208 6.39 12.29 -19.21
C PRO A 208 6.75 10.94 -18.56
N LYS A 209 7.86 10.86 -17.84
CA LYS A 209 8.37 9.63 -17.25
C LYS A 209 8.32 9.69 -15.73
N LEU A 210 8.06 8.56 -15.10
CA LEU A 210 8.19 8.33 -13.68
C LEU A 210 9.46 7.51 -13.43
N VAL A 211 10.38 8.06 -12.64
CA VAL A 211 11.61 7.37 -12.22
C VAL A 211 11.37 6.82 -10.82
N VAL A 212 11.41 5.51 -10.71
CA VAL A 212 11.35 4.79 -9.43
C VAL A 212 12.75 4.32 -9.09
N LYS A 213 13.34 4.90 -8.05
CA LYS A 213 14.61 4.44 -7.49
C LYS A 213 14.35 3.52 -6.32
N GLY A 214 15.19 2.51 -6.17
CA GLY A 214 15.09 1.56 -5.10
C GLY A 214 16.43 0.97 -4.71
N GLU A 215 16.40 0.19 -3.64
CA GLU A 215 17.52 -0.58 -3.14
C GLU A 215 17.09 -2.03 -2.97
N ALA A 216 17.96 -2.93 -3.38
CA ALA A 216 17.89 -4.35 -3.05
C ALA A 216 18.79 -4.62 -1.85
N ASP A 217 18.19 -5.00 -0.72
CA ASP A 217 18.88 -5.52 0.45
C ASP A 217 19.15 -7.01 0.23
N VAL A 218 20.40 -7.34 0.02
CA VAL A 218 20.87 -8.69 -0.30
C VAL A 218 21.68 -9.22 0.86
N SER A 219 21.21 -10.31 1.47
CA SER A 219 21.93 -11.03 2.52
C SER A 219 22.26 -12.43 2.04
N LEU A 220 23.53 -12.84 2.20
CA LEU A 220 24.01 -14.15 1.84
C LEU A 220 24.69 -14.82 3.02
N LEU A 221 24.36 -16.09 3.23
CA LEU A 221 25.15 -17.03 4.00
C LEU A 221 25.81 -17.98 3.02
N TYR A 222 27.13 -18.10 3.06
CA TYR A 222 27.89 -18.97 2.18
C TYR A 222 29.00 -19.70 2.92
N ARG A 223 29.47 -20.76 2.32
CA ARG A 223 30.64 -21.48 2.78
C ARG A 223 31.84 -21.14 1.90
N SER A 224 32.98 -20.86 2.53
CA SER A 224 34.24 -20.62 1.85
C SER A 224 34.94 -21.93 1.42
N GLN A 225 35.97 -21.82 0.58
CA GLN A 225 36.83 -22.96 0.21
C GLN A 225 37.53 -23.59 1.43
N GLU A 226 37.79 -22.79 2.46
CA GLU A 226 38.35 -23.22 3.73
C GLU A 226 37.32 -23.90 4.65
N GLN A 227 36.09 -24.12 4.15
CA GLN A 227 34.95 -24.71 4.87
C GLN A 227 34.44 -23.85 6.03
N GLU A 228 34.76 -22.57 6.07
CA GLU A 228 34.27 -21.63 7.06
C GLU A 228 32.91 -21.04 6.64
N LEU A 229 32.05 -20.77 7.63
CA LEU A 229 30.80 -20.02 7.41
C LEU A 229 31.11 -18.54 7.31
N CYS A 230 30.56 -17.91 6.25
CA CYS A 230 30.69 -16.50 5.99
C CYS A 230 29.32 -15.91 5.70
N SER A 231 29.12 -14.67 6.10
CA SER A 231 27.95 -13.90 5.74
C SER A 231 28.34 -12.56 5.12
N THR A 232 27.52 -12.08 4.19
CA THR A 232 27.65 -10.74 3.62
C THR A 232 26.28 -10.12 3.47
N GLU A 233 26.21 -8.82 3.75
CA GLU A 233 25.04 -7.99 3.55
C GLU A 233 25.43 -6.81 2.68
N THR A 234 24.64 -6.50 1.68
CA THR A 234 24.89 -5.39 0.77
C THR A 234 23.60 -4.74 0.30
N LEU A 235 23.65 -3.43 0.11
CA LEU A 235 22.58 -2.63 -0.48
C LEU A 235 22.97 -2.31 -1.92
N LEU A 236 22.18 -2.77 -2.87
CA LEU A 236 22.42 -2.58 -4.29
C LEU A 236 21.35 -1.61 -4.84
N PRO A 237 21.74 -0.41 -5.29
CA PRO A 237 20.81 0.54 -5.85
C PRO A 237 20.35 0.14 -7.25
N PHE A 238 19.09 0.43 -7.57
CA PHE A 238 18.56 0.29 -8.92
C PHE A 238 17.61 1.43 -9.26
N SER A 239 17.32 1.59 -10.54
CA SER A 239 16.38 2.58 -11.05
C SER A 239 15.54 1.99 -12.17
N GLN A 240 14.26 2.34 -12.19
CA GLN A 240 13.30 1.93 -13.22
C GLN A 240 12.56 3.14 -13.76
N ILE A 241 12.15 3.05 -15.02
CA ILE A 241 11.42 4.12 -15.70
C ILE A 241 10.07 3.58 -16.16
N VAL A 242 9.01 4.30 -15.77
CA VAL A 242 7.62 4.01 -16.13
C VAL A 242 7.05 5.18 -16.91
N ASP A 243 6.18 4.92 -17.88
CA ASP A 243 5.47 5.98 -18.59
C ASP A 243 4.40 6.62 -17.69
N ALA A 244 4.38 7.94 -17.63
CA ALA A 244 3.44 8.73 -16.84
C ALA A 244 2.86 9.92 -17.65
N ALA A 245 2.91 9.85 -18.99
CA ALA A 245 2.45 10.94 -19.87
C ALA A 245 0.96 11.25 -19.72
N ASP A 246 0.14 10.24 -19.40
CA ASP A 246 -1.33 10.37 -19.28
C ASP A 246 -1.78 11.05 -17.98
N PHE A 247 -0.87 11.34 -17.05
CA PHE A 247 -1.21 11.95 -15.78
C PHE A 247 -0.95 13.46 -15.77
N PRO A 248 -1.75 14.27 -15.02
CA PRO A 248 -1.47 15.68 -14.79
C PRO A 248 -0.07 15.91 -14.19
N GLU A 249 0.49 17.12 -14.40
CA GLU A 249 1.87 17.44 -13.96
C GLU A 249 2.02 17.42 -12.43
N ASP A 250 0.97 17.76 -11.70
CA ASP A 250 0.91 17.82 -10.24
C ASP A 250 0.59 16.47 -9.58
N THR A 251 0.58 15.37 -10.36
CA THR A 251 0.31 14.03 -9.83
C THR A 251 1.42 13.57 -8.90
N GLU A 252 1.05 13.18 -7.69
CA GLU A 252 1.94 12.52 -6.75
C GLU A 252 1.89 11.00 -6.94
N PHE A 253 3.06 10.36 -6.96
CA PHE A 253 3.17 8.92 -7.15
C PHE A 253 3.79 8.26 -5.93
N GLN A 254 3.25 7.10 -5.58
CA GLN A 254 3.83 6.21 -4.59
C GLN A 254 4.11 4.86 -5.24
N ALA A 255 5.33 4.35 -5.05
CA ALA A 255 5.74 3.06 -5.55
C ALA A 255 5.95 2.05 -4.42
N GLU A 256 5.51 0.81 -4.65
CA GLU A 256 5.72 -0.35 -3.80
C GLU A 256 6.37 -1.45 -4.63
N LEU A 257 7.37 -2.13 -4.06
CA LEU A 257 8.13 -3.14 -4.76
C LEU A 257 7.88 -4.52 -4.16
N GLY A 258 7.73 -5.52 -5.02
CA GLY A 258 7.62 -6.91 -4.63
C GLY A 258 8.57 -7.79 -5.43
N VAL A 259 9.18 -8.78 -4.79
CA VAL A 259 10.01 -9.79 -5.47
C VAL A 259 9.08 -10.85 -6.07
N ILE A 260 9.16 -11.05 -7.38
CA ILE A 260 8.50 -12.16 -8.09
C ILE A 260 9.42 -13.38 -8.07
N ASP A 261 10.70 -13.16 -8.37
CA ASP A 261 11.73 -14.19 -8.37
C ASP A 261 13.11 -13.58 -8.18
N SER A 262 14.01 -14.32 -7.55
CA SER A 262 15.42 -13.94 -7.37
C SER A 262 16.32 -15.14 -7.56
N ASP A 263 17.46 -14.92 -8.21
CA ASP A 263 18.50 -15.92 -8.41
C ASP A 263 19.85 -15.29 -8.15
N ILE A 264 20.64 -15.90 -7.28
CA ILE A 264 22.00 -15.44 -6.95
C ILE A 264 22.97 -16.57 -7.24
N ARG A 265 23.99 -16.26 -8.03
CA ARG A 265 24.99 -17.22 -8.48
C ARG A 265 26.39 -16.74 -8.18
N LEU A 266 27.27 -17.70 -7.88
CA LEU A 266 28.69 -17.45 -7.79
C LEU A 266 29.27 -17.38 -9.19
N LEU A 267 29.88 -16.26 -9.53
CA LEU A 267 30.61 -16.03 -10.78
C LEU A 267 32.12 -16.13 -10.52
N ARG A 268 32.79 -16.89 -11.36
CA ARG A 268 34.26 -17.02 -11.33
C ARG A 268 34.83 -16.24 -12.50
N GLY A 269 35.35 -15.05 -12.23
CA GLY A 269 35.96 -14.17 -13.21
C GLY A 269 37.47 -14.00 -13.01
N GLU A 270 38.14 -13.39 -13.97
CA GLU A 270 39.59 -13.09 -13.92
C GLU A 270 39.96 -12.13 -12.77
N THR A 271 39.03 -11.30 -12.34
CA THR A 271 39.22 -10.30 -11.26
C THR A 271 38.89 -10.82 -9.86
N GLY A 272 38.62 -12.13 -9.73
CA GLY A 272 38.21 -12.75 -8.46
C GLY A 272 36.73 -13.20 -8.45
N PRO A 273 36.29 -13.84 -7.35
CA PRO A 273 34.94 -14.33 -7.22
C PRO A 273 33.96 -13.16 -7.01
N LYS A 274 32.86 -13.18 -7.75
CA LYS A 274 31.76 -12.24 -7.62
C LYS A 274 30.46 -12.99 -7.43
N PHE A 275 29.45 -12.31 -6.89
CA PHE A 275 28.08 -12.76 -6.94
C PHE A 275 27.34 -12.03 -8.07
N GLY A 276 26.63 -12.78 -8.92
CA GLY A 276 25.68 -12.23 -9.87
C GLY A 276 24.27 -12.40 -9.35
N ILE A 277 23.53 -11.33 -9.32
CA ILE A 277 22.11 -11.33 -8.92
C ILE A 277 21.22 -11.01 -10.10
N THR A 278 20.13 -11.76 -10.22
CA THR A 278 19.01 -11.49 -11.11
C THR A 278 17.75 -11.41 -10.27
N VAL A 279 17.03 -10.29 -10.35
CA VAL A 279 15.75 -10.11 -9.65
C VAL A 279 14.67 -9.78 -10.65
N ARG A 280 13.61 -10.56 -10.66
CA ARG A 280 12.34 -10.23 -11.31
C ARG A 280 11.42 -9.62 -10.24
N MET A 281 10.96 -8.40 -10.48
CA MET A 281 10.19 -7.62 -9.52
C MET A 281 8.92 -7.05 -10.13
N VAL A 282 7.93 -6.82 -9.30
CA VAL A 282 6.74 -6.04 -9.62
C VAL A 282 6.79 -4.70 -8.89
N THR A 283 6.50 -3.65 -9.62
CA THR A 283 6.34 -2.30 -9.07
C THR A 283 4.86 -1.93 -9.13
N GLY A 284 4.22 -1.85 -7.97
CA GLY A 284 2.88 -1.29 -7.79
C GLY A 284 2.98 0.22 -7.64
N ILE A 285 2.22 0.98 -8.43
CA ILE A 285 2.25 2.45 -8.46
C ILE A 285 0.86 2.96 -8.20
N LYS A 286 0.70 3.80 -7.19
CA LYS A 286 -0.52 4.56 -6.87
C LYS A 286 -0.32 6.00 -7.32
N ALA A 287 -1.27 6.54 -8.12
CA ALA A 287 -1.27 7.91 -8.61
C ALA A 287 -2.33 8.73 -7.89
N TYR A 288 -1.94 9.83 -7.26
CA TYR A 288 -2.79 10.74 -6.52
C TYR A 288 -2.83 12.09 -7.23
N CYS A 289 -4.03 12.52 -7.66
CA CYS A 289 -4.22 13.79 -8.33
C CYS A 289 -5.11 14.73 -7.51
N LEU A 290 -4.91 16.03 -7.69
CA LEU A 290 -5.82 17.04 -7.18
C LEU A 290 -7.05 17.11 -8.11
N LEU A 291 -8.20 16.66 -7.63
CA LEU A 291 -9.47 16.85 -8.31
C LEU A 291 -9.99 18.26 -8.00
N SER A 292 -9.92 19.16 -8.98
CA SER A 292 -10.40 20.53 -8.87
C SER A 292 -11.46 20.79 -9.93
N LEU A 293 -12.71 21.05 -9.50
CA LEU A 293 -13.82 21.37 -10.40
C LEU A 293 -14.95 22.14 -9.68
N SER A 294 -15.73 22.91 -10.45
CA SER A 294 -16.99 23.49 -10.01
C SER A 294 -18.15 22.54 -10.32
N TYR A 295 -19.12 22.48 -9.45
CA TYR A 295 -20.35 21.71 -9.64
C TYR A 295 -21.58 22.45 -9.10
N ILE A 296 -22.76 22.14 -9.65
CA ILE A 296 -24.01 22.71 -9.21
C ILE A 296 -24.55 21.91 -8.03
N LYS A 297 -24.63 22.56 -6.88
CA LYS A 297 -25.19 22.00 -5.66
C LYS A 297 -26.70 22.13 -5.61
N ASP A 298 -27.25 23.28 -6.04
CA ASP A 298 -28.66 23.58 -5.99
C ASP A 298 -29.07 24.50 -7.15
N MET A 299 -30.34 24.47 -7.50
CA MET A 299 -30.94 25.38 -8.49
C MET A 299 -32.38 25.67 -8.20
N TYR A 300 -32.89 26.81 -8.73
CA TYR A 300 -34.30 27.16 -8.78
C TYR A 300 -34.57 28.07 -9.97
N SER A 301 -35.85 28.22 -10.33
CA SER A 301 -36.26 29.20 -11.33
C SER A 301 -37.04 30.34 -10.68
N THR A 302 -36.87 31.55 -11.23
CA THR A 302 -37.68 32.72 -10.81
C THR A 302 -39.07 32.72 -11.42
N THR A 303 -39.28 31.92 -12.46
CA THR A 303 -40.52 31.91 -13.27
C THR A 303 -41.34 30.63 -13.16
N TYR A 304 -40.71 29.52 -12.79
CA TYR A 304 -41.34 28.20 -12.66
C TYR A 304 -40.99 27.53 -11.34
N GLU A 305 -41.93 26.75 -10.82
CA GLU A 305 -41.62 25.79 -9.78
C GLU A 305 -40.61 24.74 -10.36
N MET A 306 -39.65 24.32 -9.56
CA MET A 306 -38.67 23.34 -9.99
C MET A 306 -38.79 22.08 -9.14
N ASP A 307 -39.01 20.93 -9.81
CA ASP A 307 -38.88 19.64 -9.17
C ASP A 307 -37.45 19.16 -9.35
N THR A 308 -36.68 19.15 -8.24
CA THR A 308 -35.25 18.89 -8.23
C THR A 308 -34.95 17.69 -7.36
N ALA A 309 -34.38 16.63 -7.96
CA ALA A 309 -33.90 15.46 -7.26
C ALA A 309 -32.37 15.55 -7.02
N TYR A 310 -31.96 15.36 -5.80
CA TYR A 310 -30.54 15.39 -5.38
C TYR A 310 -29.96 14.01 -5.26
N GLN A 311 -28.66 13.93 -5.35
CA GLN A 311 -27.88 12.74 -5.04
C GLN A 311 -26.68 13.08 -4.17
N ASP A 312 -26.38 12.18 -3.26
CA ASP A 312 -25.18 12.23 -2.44
C ASP A 312 -24.09 11.36 -3.04
N ILE A 313 -22.92 11.94 -3.27
CA ILE A 313 -21.74 11.25 -3.74
C ILE A 313 -20.73 11.22 -2.60
N LEU A 314 -20.33 10.03 -2.19
CA LEU A 314 -19.20 9.86 -1.28
C LEU A 314 -17.91 9.82 -2.10
N LEU A 315 -17.07 10.83 -1.91
CA LEU A 315 -15.80 10.97 -2.58
C LEU A 315 -14.67 10.51 -1.61
N PRO A 316 -13.93 9.45 -1.93
CA PRO A 316 -12.79 9.05 -1.12
C PRO A 316 -11.66 10.06 -1.31
N VAL A 317 -11.31 10.78 -0.26
CA VAL A 317 -10.16 11.68 -0.21
C VAL A 317 -8.97 10.86 0.25
N CYS A 318 -8.00 10.71 -0.62
CA CYS A 318 -6.83 9.88 -0.40
C CYS A 318 -5.55 10.71 -0.54
N THR A 319 -4.70 10.62 0.46
CA THR A 319 -3.33 11.15 0.40
C THR A 319 -2.35 9.99 0.50
N PRO A 320 -1.11 10.15 0.05
CA PRO A 320 -0.07 9.19 0.36
C PRO A 320 -0.02 8.90 1.86
N PRO A 321 0.25 7.64 2.27
CA PRO A 321 0.28 7.28 3.68
C PRO A 321 1.34 8.06 4.44
N GLU A 322 1.03 8.42 5.67
CA GLU A 322 2.03 8.94 6.60
C GLU A 322 2.99 7.82 7.00
N VAL A 323 4.29 8.13 7.01
CA VAL A 323 5.32 7.18 7.44
C VAL A 323 5.77 7.54 8.85
N VAL A 324 5.50 6.64 9.80
CA VAL A 324 5.98 6.77 11.18
C VAL A 324 7.11 5.76 11.38
N GLN A 325 8.24 6.25 11.85
CA GLN A 325 9.46 5.46 12.02
C GLN A 325 9.63 5.02 13.46
N SER A 326 10.08 3.77 13.63
CA SER A 326 10.46 3.21 14.92
C SER A 326 11.65 2.27 14.73
N GLU A 327 12.16 1.71 15.81
CA GLU A 327 13.24 0.74 15.74
C GLU A 327 13.13 -0.33 16.83
N ALA A 328 13.56 -1.52 16.51
CA ALA A 328 13.74 -2.61 17.46
C ALA A 328 15.23 -2.86 17.70
N VAL A 329 15.62 -2.98 18.95
CA VAL A 329 17.00 -3.28 19.36
C VAL A 329 17.01 -4.49 20.27
N GLN A 330 17.80 -5.51 19.89
CA GLN A 330 17.98 -6.72 20.68
C GLN A 330 19.45 -7.01 20.88
N GLN A 331 19.84 -7.30 22.10
CA GLN A 331 21.16 -7.84 22.42
C GLN A 331 21.01 -9.34 22.72
N LEU A 332 21.93 -10.12 22.16
CA LEU A 332 22.02 -11.56 22.33
C LEU A 332 23.39 -11.91 22.86
N GLU A 333 23.42 -12.70 23.92
CA GLU A 333 24.66 -13.20 24.49
C GLU A 333 24.97 -14.58 23.95
N PHE A 334 26.20 -14.79 23.52
CA PHE A 334 26.76 -16.07 23.13
C PHE A 334 27.86 -16.46 24.12
N GLY A 335 28.18 -17.73 24.24
CA GLY A 335 29.29 -18.19 25.09
C GLY A 335 30.65 -17.55 24.73
N GLN A 336 31.70 -17.87 25.48
CA GLN A 336 33.06 -17.33 25.26
C GLN A 336 33.64 -17.85 23.90
N GLY A 337 34.07 -16.93 23.04
CA GLY A 337 34.66 -17.20 21.73
C GLY A 337 34.54 -15.99 20.79
N GLU A 338 35.17 -16.07 19.60
CA GLU A 338 34.83 -15.17 18.48
C GLU A 338 33.49 -15.65 17.84
N PRO A 339 32.38 -15.03 18.14
CA PRO A 339 31.12 -15.57 17.69
C PRO A 339 30.92 -15.29 16.20
N PHE A 340 30.69 -16.33 15.41
CA PHE A 340 29.99 -16.16 14.13
C PHE A 340 28.51 -16.08 14.43
N ALA A 341 27.87 -15.02 13.97
CA ALA A 341 26.42 -14.93 13.96
C ALA A 341 25.95 -14.23 12.68
N CYS A 342 24.85 -14.67 12.15
CA CYS A 342 24.17 -14.01 11.02
C CYS A 342 22.65 -14.11 11.14
N LEU A 343 21.97 -13.14 10.57
CA LEU A 343 20.52 -13.09 10.54
C LEU A 343 19.99 -13.96 9.40
N THR A 344 19.27 -15.05 9.73
CA THR A 344 18.68 -15.94 8.72
C THR A 344 17.23 -15.58 8.38
N GLY A 345 16.54 -14.85 9.25
CA GLY A 345 15.16 -14.41 9.01
C GLY A 345 14.76 -13.17 9.81
N VAL A 346 13.98 -12.31 9.19
CA VAL A 346 13.23 -11.22 9.83
C VAL A 346 11.82 -11.26 9.27
N GLU A 347 10.86 -11.52 10.13
CA GLU A 347 9.45 -11.60 9.75
C GLU A 347 8.63 -10.68 10.66
N ASN A 348 7.68 -9.96 10.09
CA ASN A 348 6.71 -9.19 10.86
C ASN A 348 5.36 -9.90 10.89
N SER A 349 4.64 -9.77 12.00
CA SER A 349 3.32 -10.36 12.19
C SER A 349 2.17 -9.56 11.54
N GLY A 350 2.48 -8.52 10.77
CA GLY A 350 1.51 -7.49 10.36
C GLY A 350 1.33 -6.44 11.45
N ALA A 351 0.50 -5.44 11.18
CA ALA A 351 0.26 -4.34 12.11
C ALA A 351 -1.04 -4.54 12.91
N ALA A 352 -1.00 -4.18 14.20
CA ALA A 352 -2.17 -3.97 15.03
C ALA A 352 -2.27 -2.48 15.40
N THR A 353 -3.49 -1.97 15.51
CA THR A 353 -3.76 -0.60 15.95
C THR A 353 -4.46 -0.65 17.31
N VAL A 354 -3.90 0.07 18.29
CA VAL A 354 -4.45 0.18 19.64
C VAL A 354 -4.72 1.66 19.91
N SER A 355 -5.97 1.99 20.24
CA SER A 355 -6.36 3.37 20.60
C SER A 355 -6.49 3.46 22.12
N GLU A 356 -5.71 4.35 22.75
CA GLU A 356 -5.74 4.60 24.18
C GLU A 356 -5.88 6.12 24.45
N GLY A 357 -7.00 6.52 25.02
CA GLY A 357 -7.24 7.92 25.36
C GLY A 357 -7.19 8.85 24.16
N ASN A 358 -6.28 9.82 24.16
CA ASN A 358 -6.11 10.82 23.11
C ASN A 358 -5.07 10.42 22.02
N GLY A 359 -4.54 9.21 22.05
CA GLY A 359 -3.51 8.75 21.12
C GLY A 359 -3.84 7.41 20.46
N THR A 360 -3.20 7.16 19.33
CA THR A 360 -3.27 5.88 18.64
C THR A 360 -1.86 5.32 18.56
N THR A 361 -1.67 4.09 18.98
CA THR A 361 -0.42 3.36 18.88
C THR A 361 -0.56 2.26 17.84
N VAL A 362 0.38 2.20 16.90
CA VAL A 362 0.50 1.10 15.93
C VAL A 362 1.62 0.19 16.39
N LYS A 363 1.38 -1.12 16.37
CA LYS A 363 2.29 -2.14 16.89
C LYS A 363 2.50 -3.25 15.89
N THR A 364 3.68 -3.87 15.94
CA THR A 364 3.99 -5.12 15.24
C THR A 364 4.91 -5.98 16.07
N ASN A 365 4.85 -7.29 15.89
CA ASN A 365 5.86 -8.21 16.41
C ASN A 365 6.83 -8.58 15.30
N LEU A 366 8.11 -8.47 15.57
CA LEU A 366 9.19 -8.94 14.71
C LEU A 366 9.71 -10.25 15.27
N ARG A 367 9.72 -11.28 14.42
CA ARG A 367 10.37 -12.56 14.72
C ARG A 367 11.73 -12.57 14.02
N LEU A 368 12.78 -12.72 14.81
CA LEU A 368 14.16 -12.82 14.34
C LEU A 368 14.65 -14.24 14.46
N LYS A 369 15.33 -14.72 13.42
CA LYS A 369 16.11 -15.96 13.46
C LYS A 369 17.58 -15.62 13.27
N ILE A 370 18.41 -16.06 14.21
CA ILE A 370 19.84 -15.80 14.23
C ILE A 370 20.56 -17.13 14.30
N LEU A 371 21.33 -17.42 13.26
CA LEU A 371 22.27 -18.54 13.21
C LEU A 371 23.57 -18.12 13.88
N TYR A 372 24.10 -18.95 14.75
CA TYR A 372 25.39 -18.77 15.39
C TYR A 372 26.14 -20.12 15.56
N LEU A 373 27.41 -20.05 15.82
CA LEU A 373 28.19 -21.23 16.20
C LEU A 373 28.34 -21.27 17.72
N ASP A 374 28.04 -22.42 18.32
CA ASP A 374 28.27 -22.64 19.74
C ASP A 374 29.76 -22.82 20.09
N GLU A 375 30.07 -23.04 21.36
CA GLU A 375 31.47 -23.24 21.84
C GLU A 375 32.17 -24.45 21.21
N THR A 376 31.44 -25.40 20.65
CA THR A 376 31.95 -26.58 19.93
C THR A 376 32.09 -26.34 18.44
N GLY A 377 31.67 -25.16 17.94
CA GLY A 377 31.64 -24.85 16.50
C GLY A 377 30.40 -25.44 15.81
N ALA A 378 29.40 -25.95 16.55
CA ALA A 378 28.21 -26.51 15.95
C ALA A 378 27.19 -25.36 15.59
N PRO A 379 26.57 -25.42 14.40
CA PRO A 379 25.59 -24.42 14.01
C PRO A 379 24.30 -24.56 14.81
N MET A 380 23.88 -23.47 15.44
CA MET A 380 22.68 -23.34 16.24
C MET A 380 21.85 -22.16 15.75
N VAL A 381 20.53 -22.21 15.97
CA VAL A 381 19.61 -21.10 15.67
C VAL A 381 18.85 -20.71 16.92
N THR A 382 18.77 -19.43 17.15
CA THR A 382 17.90 -18.87 18.19
C THR A 382 16.84 -17.97 17.57
N GLU A 383 15.63 -18.06 18.09
CA GLU A 383 14.53 -17.17 17.70
C GLU A 383 14.26 -16.13 18.80
N ARG A 384 13.95 -14.91 18.39
CA ARG A 384 13.53 -13.84 19.29
C ARG A 384 12.32 -13.14 18.70
N VAL A 385 11.38 -12.80 19.57
CA VAL A 385 10.21 -11.99 19.20
C VAL A 385 10.33 -10.65 19.93
N MET A 386 10.18 -9.56 19.20
CA MET A 386 10.26 -8.20 19.70
C MET A 386 9.01 -7.44 19.31
N GLU A 387 8.38 -6.75 20.26
CA GLU A 387 7.33 -5.79 19.96
C GLU A 387 7.95 -4.46 19.57
N VAL A 388 7.45 -3.87 18.49
CA VAL A 388 7.80 -2.53 18.01
C VAL A 388 6.55 -1.71 17.92
N GLU A 389 6.60 -0.51 18.46
CA GLU A 389 5.47 0.40 18.46
C GLU A 389 5.85 1.80 17.95
N ALA A 390 4.86 2.50 17.44
CA ALA A 390 4.96 3.90 17.05
C ALA A 390 3.64 4.62 17.34
N HIS A 391 3.71 5.93 17.65
CA HIS A 391 2.53 6.74 17.95
C HIS A 391 2.08 7.53 16.73
N THR A 392 0.78 7.57 16.49
CA THR A 392 0.14 8.38 15.44
C THR A 392 -0.89 9.32 16.06
N LEU A 393 -1.12 10.47 15.41
CA LEU A 393 -2.09 11.45 15.88
C LEU A 393 -3.54 11.00 15.65
N ASP A 394 -3.78 10.34 14.53
CA ASP A 394 -5.11 9.89 14.10
C ASP A 394 -5.14 8.36 13.99
N ILE A 395 -6.34 7.79 14.04
CA ILE A 395 -6.54 6.35 13.80
C ILE A 395 -6.36 6.07 12.30
N PRO A 396 -5.31 5.32 11.90
CA PRO A 396 -5.15 4.95 10.50
C PRO A 396 -6.20 3.90 10.09
N ARG A 397 -6.70 4.00 8.87
CA ARG A 397 -7.59 3.00 8.30
C ARG A 397 -6.88 1.66 8.09
N SER A 398 -5.65 1.72 7.62
CA SER A 398 -4.79 0.55 7.49
C SER A 398 -3.34 0.93 7.76
N VAL A 399 -2.58 -0.04 8.24
CA VAL A 399 -1.16 0.10 8.49
C VAL A 399 -0.42 -1.00 7.76
N ARG A 400 0.67 -0.63 7.06
CA ARG A 400 1.62 -1.57 6.47
C ARG A 400 2.96 -1.40 7.14
N VAL A 401 3.58 -2.51 7.53
CA VAL A 401 4.88 -2.55 8.19
C VAL A 401 5.95 -2.92 7.17
N VAL A 402 7.01 -2.14 7.12
CA VAL A 402 8.20 -2.42 6.32
C VAL A 402 9.42 -2.39 7.22
N CYS A 403 10.11 -3.52 7.33
CA CYS A 403 11.40 -3.58 8.00
C CYS A 403 12.47 -3.07 7.03
N ARG A 404 13.27 -2.11 7.48
CA ARG A 404 14.45 -1.67 6.75
C ARG A 404 15.61 -2.65 6.99
N PRO A 405 16.68 -2.61 6.20
CA PRO A 405 17.84 -3.46 6.39
C PRO A 405 18.29 -3.48 7.85
N PRO A 406 18.44 -4.67 8.45
CA PRO A 406 18.92 -4.81 9.82
C PRO A 406 20.40 -4.43 9.92
N GLU A 407 20.78 -3.84 11.03
CA GLU A 407 22.16 -3.59 11.38
C GLU A 407 22.58 -4.59 12.45
N MET A 408 23.60 -5.42 12.16
CA MET A 408 24.15 -6.36 13.13
C MET A 408 25.55 -5.95 13.55
N LYS A 409 25.75 -5.71 14.84
CA LYS A 409 27.03 -5.35 15.43
C LYS A 409 27.53 -6.47 16.34
N MET A 410 28.65 -7.09 15.96
CA MET A 410 29.31 -8.07 16.79
C MET A 410 30.06 -7.39 17.93
N LEU A 411 29.91 -7.94 19.12
CA LEU A 411 30.58 -7.49 20.36
C LEU A 411 31.23 -8.72 21.00
N PRO A 412 32.29 -8.56 21.88
CA PRO A 412 32.87 -9.68 22.57
C PRO A 412 31.83 -10.48 23.37
N GLY A 413 31.58 -11.73 23.00
CA GLY A 413 30.61 -12.63 23.63
C GLY A 413 29.12 -12.30 23.38
N SER A 414 28.80 -11.33 22.50
CA SER A 414 27.44 -10.97 22.19
C SER A 414 27.26 -10.36 20.79
N CYS A 415 26.05 -10.23 20.32
CA CYS A 415 25.73 -9.36 19.20
C CYS A 415 24.54 -8.44 19.51
N GLN A 416 24.56 -7.28 18.92
CA GLN A 416 23.43 -6.35 18.93
C GLN A 416 22.82 -6.32 17.54
N VAL A 417 21.51 -6.55 17.47
CA VAL A 417 20.72 -6.43 16.24
C VAL A 417 19.78 -5.24 16.39
N LYS A 418 19.84 -4.33 15.44
CA LYS A 418 18.97 -3.17 15.32
C LYS A 418 18.18 -3.28 14.03
N ILE A 419 16.87 -3.16 14.11
CA ILE A 419 15.97 -3.22 12.95
C ILE A 419 15.13 -1.96 12.92
N PRO A 420 15.41 -1.05 11.99
CA PRO A 420 14.54 0.09 11.75
C PRO A 420 13.23 -0.37 11.08
N VAL A 421 12.10 0.20 11.52
CA VAL A 421 10.75 -0.16 11.08
C VAL A 421 10.00 1.06 10.64
N ASP A 422 9.43 1.02 9.44
CA ASP A 422 8.57 2.05 8.90
C ASP A 422 7.12 1.57 8.93
N PHE A 423 6.24 2.31 9.61
CA PHE A 423 4.79 2.12 9.61
C PHE A 423 4.16 3.09 8.61
N PHE A 424 3.63 2.55 7.51
CA PHE A 424 2.88 3.31 6.51
C PHE A 424 1.42 3.36 6.94
N CYS A 425 1.01 4.47 7.49
CA CYS A 425 -0.33 4.72 8.03
C CYS A 425 -1.21 5.35 6.97
N ASP A 426 -2.16 4.60 6.43
CA ASP A 426 -3.10 5.09 5.42
C ASP A 426 -4.25 5.87 6.11
N ARG A 427 -4.43 7.11 5.69
CA ARG A 427 -5.47 8.01 6.18
C ARG A 427 -6.43 8.31 5.05
N ARG A 428 -7.64 7.78 5.15
CA ARG A 428 -8.69 8.04 4.17
C ARG A 428 -9.85 8.72 4.85
N ARG A 429 -10.34 9.75 4.20
CA ARG A 429 -11.56 10.45 4.58
C ARG A 429 -12.56 10.31 3.46
N SER A 430 -13.84 10.36 3.76
CA SER A 430 -14.88 10.46 2.76
C SER A 430 -15.47 11.87 2.85
N ARG A 431 -15.51 12.57 1.73
CA ARG A 431 -16.24 13.82 1.60
C ARG A 431 -17.58 13.54 0.96
N LYS A 432 -18.66 13.93 1.64
CA LYS A 432 -20.00 13.91 1.07
C LYS A 432 -20.19 15.14 0.19
N VAL A 433 -20.53 14.89 -1.07
CA VAL A 433 -20.82 15.93 -2.07
C VAL A 433 -22.26 15.75 -2.50
N GLU A 434 -23.12 16.75 -2.23
CA GLU A 434 -24.51 16.79 -2.66
C GLU A 434 -24.59 17.54 -3.98
N THR A 435 -25.22 16.95 -4.99
CA THR A 435 -25.40 17.54 -6.32
C THR A 435 -26.75 17.16 -6.92
N ILE A 436 -27.14 17.84 -7.96
CA ILE A 436 -28.41 17.59 -8.64
C ILE A 436 -28.26 16.34 -9.53
N ARG A 437 -29.27 15.44 -9.42
CA ARG A 437 -29.41 14.28 -10.28
C ARG A 437 -30.37 14.53 -11.44
N GLU A 438 -31.48 15.15 -11.14
CA GLU A 438 -32.56 15.47 -12.12
C GLU A 438 -33.20 16.80 -11.74
N ALA A 439 -33.64 17.56 -12.72
CA ALA A 439 -34.42 18.75 -12.51
C ALA A 439 -35.43 18.91 -13.65
N THR A 440 -36.66 19.20 -13.30
CA THR A 440 -37.73 19.45 -14.29
C THR A 440 -38.53 20.71 -13.93
N PRO A 441 -38.82 21.59 -14.92
CA PRO A 441 -39.68 22.71 -14.70
C PRO A 441 -41.14 22.25 -14.52
N GLY A 442 -41.78 22.72 -13.44
CA GLY A 442 -43.18 22.46 -13.11
C GLY A 442 -44.14 23.56 -13.57
N ALA A 443 -45.09 23.89 -12.73
CA ALA A 443 -46.06 24.96 -13.00
C ALA A 443 -45.43 26.35 -12.99
N ALA A 444 -45.94 27.26 -13.77
CA ALA A 444 -45.52 28.67 -13.70
C ALA A 444 -45.84 29.25 -12.31
N VAL A 445 -44.89 30.00 -11.75
CA VAL A 445 -45.05 30.66 -10.46
C VAL A 445 -46.20 31.67 -10.55
N SER A 446 -47.13 31.68 -9.57
CA SER A 446 -48.31 32.54 -9.57
C SER A 446 -47.94 34.03 -9.65
N ARG A 447 -48.61 34.76 -10.55
CA ARG A 447 -48.46 36.22 -10.72
C ARG A 447 -49.21 37.03 -9.67
N GLU A 448 -50.04 36.42 -8.83
CA GLU A 448 -50.86 37.09 -7.82
C GLU A 448 -50.07 37.47 -6.55
N MET A 449 -48.83 37.13 -6.45
CA MET A 449 -47.99 37.49 -5.31
C MET A 449 -47.54 38.96 -5.35
N PRO A 450 -47.33 39.63 -4.18
CA PRO A 450 -46.85 41.01 -4.11
C PRO A 450 -45.51 41.20 -4.82
N SER A 451 -45.32 42.35 -5.46
CA SER A 451 -44.04 42.70 -6.11
C SER A 451 -42.92 43.05 -5.11
N LEU A 452 -43.29 43.33 -3.86
CA LEU A 452 -42.34 43.63 -2.78
C LEU A 452 -42.87 43.00 -1.49
N ILE A 453 -42.02 42.23 -0.83
CA ILE A 453 -42.32 41.55 0.42
C ILE A 453 -41.33 42.04 1.48
N LEU A 454 -41.86 42.35 2.66
CA LEU A 454 -41.08 42.70 3.83
C LEU A 454 -41.07 41.50 4.78
N ARG A 455 -39.92 40.89 5.01
CA ARG A 455 -39.75 39.72 5.87
C ARG A 455 -38.75 39.99 6.99
N ARG A 456 -39.08 39.51 8.18
CA ARG A 456 -38.12 39.51 9.28
C ARG A 456 -37.16 38.31 9.15
N ILE A 457 -35.87 38.57 9.12
CA ILE A 457 -34.81 37.57 9.04
C ILE A 457 -34.20 37.37 10.44
N ALA A 458 -34.04 36.12 10.84
CA ALA A 458 -33.20 35.73 11.95
C ALA A 458 -31.77 35.52 11.44
N GLY A 459 -30.76 36.07 12.12
CA GLY A 459 -29.39 36.28 11.66
C GLY A 459 -28.53 35.04 11.24
N ARG A 460 -29.18 33.92 10.91
CA ARG A 460 -28.55 32.71 10.39
C ARG A 460 -29.22 32.17 9.13
N GLU A 461 -30.12 32.93 8.53
CA GLU A 461 -30.76 32.49 7.29
C GLU A 461 -29.83 32.71 6.10
N ASP A 462 -29.81 31.72 5.19
CA ASP A 462 -29.06 31.80 3.94
C ASP A 462 -29.87 32.57 2.88
N LEU A 463 -29.25 33.60 2.29
CA LEU A 463 -29.89 34.43 1.27
C LEU A 463 -30.39 33.62 0.07
N TRP A 464 -29.65 32.59 -0.32
CA TRP A 464 -30.06 31.65 -1.36
C TRP A 464 -31.40 31.01 -1.07
N ASN A 465 -31.59 30.50 0.15
CA ASN A 465 -32.84 29.86 0.54
C ASN A 465 -34.00 30.87 0.56
N VAL A 466 -33.74 32.11 0.95
CA VAL A 466 -34.74 33.19 0.89
C VAL A 466 -35.09 33.51 -0.57
N ALA A 467 -34.11 33.70 -1.43
CA ALA A 467 -34.33 33.99 -2.83
C ALA A 467 -35.09 32.86 -3.54
N LYS A 468 -34.73 31.60 -3.26
CA LYS A 468 -35.40 30.39 -3.76
C LYS A 468 -36.87 30.33 -3.31
N GLN A 469 -37.11 30.58 -2.03
CA GLN A 469 -38.48 30.54 -1.46
C GLN A 469 -39.42 31.58 -2.10
N TYR A 470 -38.90 32.74 -2.47
CA TYR A 470 -39.68 33.83 -3.04
C TYR A 470 -39.55 33.97 -4.56
N HIS A 471 -38.88 33.02 -5.24
CA HIS A 471 -38.66 33.02 -6.69
C HIS A 471 -38.09 34.34 -7.21
N THR A 472 -37.05 34.84 -6.58
CA THR A 472 -36.34 36.07 -6.94
C THR A 472 -34.84 35.85 -6.99
N LYS A 473 -34.07 36.83 -7.51
CA LYS A 473 -32.62 36.73 -7.59
C LYS A 473 -31.95 37.25 -6.32
N GLU A 474 -30.90 36.58 -5.84
CA GLU A 474 -30.10 37.08 -4.72
C GLU A 474 -29.58 38.50 -4.97
N THR A 475 -29.11 38.76 -6.21
CA THR A 475 -28.61 40.07 -6.61
C THR A 475 -29.62 41.18 -6.44
N LEU A 476 -30.93 40.92 -6.70
CA LEU A 476 -31.99 41.88 -6.50
C LEU A 476 -32.27 42.16 -5.02
N ILE A 477 -32.25 41.08 -4.19
CA ILE A 477 -32.41 41.26 -2.74
C ILE A 477 -31.24 42.08 -2.19
N ARG A 478 -30.00 41.79 -2.61
CA ARG A 478 -28.83 42.56 -2.18
C ARG A 478 -28.91 44.03 -2.57
N SER A 479 -29.26 44.31 -3.83
CA SER A 479 -29.31 45.70 -4.33
C SER A 479 -30.35 46.57 -3.65
N VAL A 480 -31.55 46.01 -3.30
CA VAL A 480 -32.61 46.77 -2.63
C VAL A 480 -32.36 46.98 -1.13
N ASN A 481 -31.50 46.16 -0.52
CA ASN A 481 -31.18 46.24 0.91
C ASN A 481 -29.78 46.78 1.16
N ASP A 482 -29.09 47.31 0.15
CA ASP A 482 -27.72 47.84 0.23
C ASP A 482 -26.72 46.84 0.86
N LEU A 483 -26.84 45.54 0.53
CA LEU A 483 -26.00 44.49 1.04
C LEU A 483 -24.80 44.26 0.13
N GLU A 484 -23.59 44.26 0.70
CA GLU A 484 -22.38 43.94 -0.03
C GLU A 484 -22.34 42.46 -0.44
N GLU A 485 -21.64 42.18 -1.53
CA GLU A 485 -21.46 40.81 -2.01
C GLU A 485 -20.68 39.98 -0.97
N GLY A 486 -21.16 38.77 -0.65
CA GLY A 486 -20.55 37.88 0.35
C GLY A 486 -20.82 38.24 1.82
N SER A 487 -21.47 39.37 2.11
CA SER A 487 -21.85 39.72 3.50
C SER A 487 -22.98 38.80 4.02
N PRO A 488 -22.97 38.41 5.31
CA PRO A 488 -24.06 37.69 5.92
C PRO A 488 -25.33 38.57 5.98
N LEU A 489 -26.48 37.93 6.00
CA LEU A 489 -27.76 38.64 6.18
C LEU A 489 -27.80 39.32 7.56
N PRO A 490 -28.13 40.62 7.63
CA PRO A 490 -28.32 41.27 8.91
C PRO A 490 -29.62 40.79 9.60
N GLU A 491 -29.60 40.75 10.91
CA GLU A 491 -30.84 40.56 11.67
C GLU A 491 -31.76 41.79 11.48
N GLY A 492 -33.02 41.54 11.12
CA GLY A 492 -33.97 42.62 10.94
C GLY A 492 -34.94 42.39 9.82
N MET A 493 -35.43 43.50 9.25
CA MET A 493 -36.38 43.45 8.16
C MET A 493 -35.65 43.48 6.82
N LEU A 494 -35.95 42.50 5.95
CA LEU A 494 -35.38 42.36 4.61
C LEU A 494 -36.49 42.67 3.57
N LEU A 495 -36.19 43.54 2.64
CA LEU A 495 -37.02 43.82 1.47
C LEU A 495 -36.70 42.75 0.39
N ILE A 496 -37.71 42.04 -0.07
CA ILE A 496 -37.60 40.99 -1.07
C ILE A 496 -38.40 41.44 -2.31
N PRO A 497 -37.70 41.98 -3.35
CA PRO A 497 -38.33 42.34 -4.61
C PRO A 497 -38.59 41.11 -5.47
N ARG A 498 -39.66 41.15 -6.28
CA ARG A 498 -39.92 40.13 -7.32
C ARG A 498 -39.98 40.80 -8.67
N GLU A 499 -39.30 40.22 -9.66
CA GLU A 499 -39.42 40.62 -11.05
C GLU A 499 -40.84 40.27 -11.55
N ARG A 500 -41.54 41.24 -12.12
CA ARG A 500 -42.75 40.97 -12.91
C ARG A 500 -42.26 40.61 -14.31
N GLY A 501 -42.29 39.30 -14.66
CA GLY A 501 -42.04 38.84 -16.01
C GLY A 501 -43.18 39.23 -16.97
#